data_7dcabc996631002938e78c32e6fa835e
#
_entry.id   7dcabc996631002938e78c32e6fa835e
#
_cell.length_a   1.000
_cell.length_b   1.000
_cell.length_c   1.000
_cell.angle_alpha   90.00
_cell.angle_beta   90.00
_cell.angle_gamma   90.00
#
_symmetry.space_group_name_H-M   'P 1'
#
loop_
_entity.id
_entity.type
_entity.pdbx_description
1 polymer ?
#
loop_
_entity_poly.entity_id
_entity_poly.type
_entity_poly.pdbx_seq_one_letter_code
_entity_poly.pdbx_strand_id
1 'polypeptide(L)'
;MIGLINKFLSKDENLSLFYPVFQRLKKNTEVEKIFKSISEFSEKSEVRYVGGCVRKIINQEEVDDIDLATNIEPKKVIEILKKDNIEFHEIGVEHGTITARINRQKFEITSLREDISTDGRHAKVKFSDNWHQDASRRDFTFNSIYADLNGNLFDPFNGKKDLEIGEVKFIGEADKRIKEDYLRILRYVRFFLNYSKIKHNSEIKKTIRQNINGLSKISSDRLLDELRKLVLSNGFLKLPKDSFCLEIITLIFPQLKNISLFKNLNEYTKNNITSQDFIFLISLMIIDETDNSEYFL
;
A
#
# COMPACT_ATOMS: atom_id res chain seq x y z
N MET A 1 9.44 -27.09 0.66
CA MET A 1 7.97 -27.09 0.46
C MET A 1 7.52 -26.59 -0.92
N ILE A 2 8.34 -25.85 -1.65
CA ILE A 2 8.05 -25.38 -3.03
C ILE A 2 7.99 -26.54 -4.06
N GLY A 3 8.74 -27.63 -3.85
CA GLY A 3 8.77 -28.78 -4.79
C GLY A 3 7.52 -29.67 -4.80
N LEU A 4 6.64 -29.58 -3.81
CA LEU A 4 5.41 -30.39 -3.74
C LEU A 4 4.20 -29.69 -4.38
N ILE A 5 4.20 -28.36 -4.44
CA ILE A 5 3.10 -27.59 -5.06
C ILE A 5 3.12 -27.72 -6.58
N ASN A 6 4.31 -27.78 -7.20
CA ASN A 6 4.44 -27.92 -8.66
C ASN A 6 3.99 -29.29 -9.21
N LYS A 7 3.80 -30.30 -8.38
CA LYS A 7 3.40 -31.65 -8.83
C LYS A 7 1.87 -31.84 -8.95
N PHE A 8 1.09 -30.92 -8.38
CA PHE A 8 -0.39 -30.97 -8.43
C PHE A 8 -1.02 -30.07 -9.50
N LEU A 9 -0.23 -29.23 -10.20
CA LEU A 9 -0.76 -28.22 -11.15
C LEU A 9 -0.74 -28.66 -12.62
N SER A 10 -0.61 -29.96 -12.92
CA SER A 10 -0.51 -30.43 -14.30
C SER A 10 -1.84 -30.85 -14.94
N LYS A 11 -2.96 -30.14 -14.70
CA LYS A 11 -4.22 -30.48 -15.39
C LYS A 11 -5.08 -29.32 -15.91
N ASP A 12 -4.76 -28.06 -15.60
CA ASP A 12 -5.44 -26.90 -16.21
C ASP A 12 -4.40 -25.85 -16.62
N GLU A 13 -4.02 -25.86 -17.90
CA GLU A 13 -2.96 -24.99 -18.47
C GLU A 13 -3.30 -23.49 -18.45
N ASN A 14 -4.43 -23.07 -17.86
CA ASN A 14 -4.92 -21.68 -17.85
C ASN A 14 -5.11 -21.06 -16.45
N LEU A 15 -4.79 -21.76 -15.36
CA LEU A 15 -4.99 -21.19 -14.02
C LEU A 15 -3.78 -20.35 -13.57
N SER A 16 -4.05 -19.15 -13.07
CA SER A 16 -3.04 -18.27 -12.45
C SER A 16 -2.30 -18.97 -11.31
N LEU A 17 -0.99 -18.76 -11.19
CA LEU A 17 -0.18 -19.22 -10.06
C LEU A 17 -0.78 -18.81 -8.69
N PHE A 18 -1.51 -17.70 -8.65
CA PHE A 18 -2.14 -17.15 -7.45
C PHE A 18 -3.58 -17.63 -7.23
N TYR A 19 -4.14 -18.38 -8.16
CA TYR A 19 -5.53 -18.88 -8.09
C TYR A 19 -5.88 -19.49 -6.72
N PRO A 20 -5.09 -20.41 -6.12
CA PRO A 20 -5.45 -21.01 -4.84
C PRO A 20 -5.55 -20.01 -3.69
N VAL A 21 -4.73 -18.93 -3.72
CA VAL A 21 -4.73 -17.90 -2.68
C VAL A 21 -5.96 -17.00 -2.84
N PHE A 22 -6.28 -16.59 -4.06
CA PHE A 22 -7.49 -15.80 -4.33
C PHE A 22 -8.77 -16.59 -4.05
N GLN A 23 -8.81 -17.90 -4.33
CA GLN A 23 -9.94 -18.74 -3.95
C GLN A 23 -10.10 -18.86 -2.43
N ARG A 24 -9.01 -18.90 -1.67
CA ARG A 24 -9.07 -18.85 -0.21
C ARG A 24 -9.60 -17.50 0.28
N LEU A 25 -9.12 -16.39 -0.29
CA LEU A 25 -9.58 -15.04 0.03
C LEU A 25 -11.08 -14.91 -0.26
N LYS A 26 -11.53 -15.35 -1.43
CA LYS A 26 -12.93 -15.41 -1.84
C LYS A 26 -13.80 -16.22 -0.85
N LYS A 27 -13.31 -17.39 -0.42
CA LYS A 27 -14.04 -18.27 0.51
C LYS A 27 -14.13 -17.71 1.94
N ASN A 28 -13.08 -17.01 2.38
CA ASN A 28 -12.98 -16.49 3.75
C ASN A 28 -13.55 -15.09 3.92
N THR A 29 -13.94 -14.44 2.82
CA THR A 29 -14.49 -13.07 2.84
C THR A 29 -15.74 -12.97 1.98
N GLU A 30 -16.49 -11.90 2.19
CA GLU A 30 -17.70 -11.59 1.40
C GLU A 30 -17.40 -10.87 0.08
N VAL A 31 -16.14 -10.84 -0.36
CA VAL A 31 -15.70 -10.07 -1.53
C VAL A 31 -16.38 -10.52 -2.82
N GLU A 32 -16.70 -11.81 -2.95
CA GLU A 32 -17.41 -12.35 -4.12
C GLU A 32 -18.73 -11.65 -4.38
N LYS A 33 -19.45 -11.28 -3.32
CA LYS A 33 -20.72 -10.56 -3.44
C LYS A 33 -20.52 -9.21 -4.14
N ILE A 34 -19.43 -8.48 -3.80
CA ILE A 34 -19.10 -7.21 -4.45
C ILE A 34 -18.73 -7.43 -5.92
N PHE A 35 -17.87 -8.43 -6.20
CA PHE A 35 -17.51 -8.77 -7.56
C PHE A 35 -18.73 -9.08 -8.42
N LYS A 36 -19.65 -9.88 -7.91
CA LYS A 36 -20.91 -10.23 -8.58
C LYS A 36 -21.76 -9.01 -8.85
N SER A 37 -22.04 -8.21 -7.80
CA SER A 37 -22.88 -7.00 -7.93
C SER A 37 -22.35 -6.04 -8.98
N ILE A 38 -21.06 -5.77 -9.01
CA ILE A 38 -20.46 -4.85 -9.99
C ILE A 38 -20.44 -5.47 -11.39
N SER A 39 -20.04 -6.73 -11.53
CA SER A 39 -19.94 -7.38 -12.85
C SER A 39 -21.29 -7.59 -13.53
N GLU A 40 -22.38 -7.77 -12.76
CA GLU A 40 -23.73 -7.92 -13.29
C GLU A 40 -24.39 -6.59 -13.72
N PHE A 41 -23.76 -5.45 -13.43
CA PHE A 41 -24.31 -4.14 -13.81
C PHE A 41 -24.36 -3.92 -15.32
N SER A 42 -23.32 -4.32 -16.04
CA SER A 42 -23.26 -4.30 -17.51
C SER A 42 -22.17 -5.25 -18.03
N GLU A 43 -22.23 -5.60 -19.30
CA GLU A 43 -21.21 -6.44 -19.96
C GLU A 43 -19.78 -5.86 -19.91
N LYS A 44 -19.66 -4.53 -19.75
CA LYS A 44 -18.38 -3.82 -19.68
C LYS A 44 -17.92 -3.53 -18.25
N SER A 45 -18.74 -3.88 -17.27
CA SER A 45 -18.42 -3.59 -15.87
C SER A 45 -17.36 -4.55 -15.34
N GLU A 46 -16.28 -3.99 -14.81
CA GLU A 46 -15.19 -4.76 -14.25
C GLU A 46 -14.85 -4.28 -12.84
N VAL A 47 -14.43 -5.23 -12.00
CA VAL A 47 -13.84 -4.98 -10.69
C VAL A 47 -12.63 -5.88 -10.50
N ARG A 48 -11.57 -5.36 -9.88
CA ARG A 48 -10.33 -6.08 -9.63
C ARG A 48 -9.80 -5.76 -8.24
N TYR A 49 -9.13 -6.71 -7.62
CA TYR A 49 -8.26 -6.44 -6.48
C TYR A 49 -7.13 -5.52 -6.92
N VAL A 50 -6.61 -4.67 -6.01
CA VAL A 50 -5.55 -3.72 -6.37
C VAL A 50 -4.61 -3.40 -5.21
N GLY A 51 -3.40 -3.01 -5.51
CA GLY A 51 -2.50 -2.35 -4.56
C GLY A 51 -2.01 -3.25 -3.42
N GLY A 52 -2.31 -2.86 -2.18
CA GLY A 52 -1.80 -3.52 -0.98
C GLY A 52 -2.11 -5.00 -0.89
N CYS A 53 -3.36 -5.39 -1.12
CA CYS A 53 -3.77 -6.79 -1.04
C CYS A 53 -3.10 -7.67 -2.10
N VAL A 54 -3.00 -7.19 -3.36
CA VAL A 54 -2.35 -7.95 -4.44
C VAL A 54 -0.84 -8.10 -4.16
N ARG A 55 -0.17 -7.01 -3.75
CA ARG A 55 1.25 -7.06 -3.35
C ARG A 55 1.49 -8.06 -2.22
N LYS A 56 0.67 -8.05 -1.17
CA LYS A 56 0.79 -8.97 -0.04
C LYS A 56 0.62 -10.43 -0.48
N ILE A 57 -0.35 -10.71 -1.36
CA ILE A 57 -0.55 -12.05 -1.93
C ILE A 57 0.69 -12.51 -2.71
N ILE A 58 1.23 -11.65 -3.59
CA ILE A 58 2.42 -12.00 -4.38
C ILE A 58 3.62 -12.27 -3.46
N ASN A 59 3.75 -11.50 -2.37
CA ASN A 59 4.84 -11.63 -1.40
C ASN A 59 4.56 -12.67 -0.29
N GLN A 60 3.46 -13.42 -0.39
CA GLN A 60 3.04 -14.46 0.57
C GLN A 60 2.82 -13.92 1.99
N GLU A 61 2.36 -12.69 2.11
CA GLU A 61 1.99 -12.03 3.36
C GLU A 61 0.49 -12.19 3.63
N GLU A 62 0.10 -12.05 4.89
CA GLU A 62 -1.30 -12.04 5.30
C GLU A 62 -2.00 -10.78 4.79
N VAL A 63 -3.24 -10.96 4.30
CA VAL A 63 -4.07 -9.86 3.79
C VAL A 63 -5.08 -9.47 4.86
N ASP A 64 -4.98 -8.25 5.34
CA ASP A 64 -5.85 -7.63 6.35
C ASP A 64 -6.90 -6.70 5.72
N ASP A 65 -6.52 -5.95 4.67
CA ASP A 65 -7.38 -5.00 3.97
C ASP A 65 -7.55 -5.41 2.51
N ILE A 66 -8.78 -5.35 2.00
CA ILE A 66 -9.09 -5.66 0.60
C ILE A 66 -9.50 -4.38 -0.13
N ASP A 67 -8.57 -3.92 -0.98
CA ASP A 67 -8.80 -2.79 -1.88
C ASP A 67 -9.23 -3.31 -3.27
N LEU A 68 -10.31 -2.72 -3.77
CA LEU A 68 -10.88 -3.01 -5.08
C LEU A 68 -10.82 -1.77 -5.97
N ALA A 69 -10.60 -1.98 -7.26
CA ALA A 69 -10.73 -0.95 -8.28
C ALA A 69 -11.82 -1.35 -9.28
N THR A 70 -12.57 -0.38 -9.79
CA THR A 70 -13.62 -0.62 -10.79
C THR A 70 -13.64 0.48 -11.85
N ASN A 71 -13.98 0.10 -13.08
CA ASN A 71 -14.20 1.04 -14.18
C ASN A 71 -15.57 1.74 -14.13
N ILE A 72 -16.33 1.55 -13.05
CA ILE A 72 -17.63 2.15 -12.83
C ILE A 72 -17.48 3.44 -12.03
N GLU A 73 -18.17 4.51 -12.43
CA GLU A 73 -18.17 5.77 -11.69
C GLU A 73 -18.80 5.64 -10.30
N PRO A 74 -18.34 6.43 -9.29
CA PRO A 74 -18.79 6.28 -7.90
C PRO A 74 -20.31 6.33 -7.71
N LYS A 75 -21.00 7.22 -8.43
CA LYS A 75 -22.47 7.33 -8.34
C LYS A 75 -23.17 6.02 -8.72
N LYS A 76 -22.70 5.38 -9.79
CA LYS A 76 -23.23 4.10 -10.23
C LYS A 76 -22.87 2.95 -9.29
N VAL A 77 -21.67 2.97 -8.70
CA VAL A 77 -21.29 2.00 -7.64
C VAL A 77 -22.26 2.11 -6.47
N ILE A 78 -22.61 3.32 -6.01
CA ILE A 78 -23.61 3.54 -4.96
C ILE A 78 -24.97 2.94 -5.36
N GLU A 79 -25.43 3.16 -6.59
CA GLU A 79 -26.71 2.60 -7.08
C GLU A 79 -26.69 1.07 -7.06
N ILE A 80 -25.59 0.45 -7.47
CA ILE A 80 -25.40 -1.01 -7.45
C ILE A 80 -25.47 -1.54 -6.01
N LEU A 81 -24.71 -0.94 -5.10
CA LEU A 81 -24.68 -1.36 -3.69
C LEU A 81 -26.05 -1.22 -3.02
N LYS A 82 -26.79 -0.12 -3.30
CA LYS A 82 -28.18 0.07 -2.84
C LYS A 82 -29.12 -1.01 -3.35
N LYS A 83 -29.04 -1.31 -4.66
CA LYS A 83 -29.88 -2.33 -5.31
C LYS A 83 -29.70 -3.70 -4.66
N ASP A 84 -28.46 -4.05 -4.32
CA ASP A 84 -28.11 -5.36 -3.76
C ASP A 84 -28.14 -5.38 -2.23
N ASN A 85 -28.66 -4.34 -1.57
CA ASN A 85 -28.77 -4.18 -0.12
C ASN A 85 -27.39 -4.36 0.58
N ILE A 86 -26.31 -3.81 0.01
CA ILE A 86 -24.99 -3.76 0.60
C ILE A 86 -24.83 -2.43 1.32
N GLU A 87 -24.52 -2.47 2.62
CA GLU A 87 -24.22 -1.27 3.42
C GLU A 87 -22.96 -0.59 2.87
N PHE A 88 -22.94 0.74 2.81
CA PHE A 88 -21.78 1.51 2.35
C PHE A 88 -21.67 2.86 3.04
N HIS A 89 -20.47 3.43 3.00
CA HIS A 89 -20.16 4.78 3.47
C HIS A 89 -19.54 5.60 2.33
N GLU A 90 -20.00 6.84 2.21
CA GLU A 90 -19.61 7.75 1.12
C GLU A 90 -18.38 8.62 1.46
N ILE A 91 -17.63 8.26 2.51
CA ILE A 91 -16.42 8.98 2.92
C ILE A 91 -15.36 8.81 1.82
N GLY A 92 -15.07 9.88 1.05
CA GLY A 92 -14.10 9.85 -0.05
C GLY A 92 -14.69 9.70 -1.45
N VAL A 93 -16.00 9.80 -1.61
CA VAL A 93 -16.67 9.77 -2.94
C VAL A 93 -16.13 10.82 -3.89
N GLU A 94 -15.77 12.01 -3.41
CA GLU A 94 -15.12 13.05 -4.20
C GLU A 94 -13.76 12.62 -4.77
N HIS A 95 -13.12 11.64 -4.12
CA HIS A 95 -11.89 11.01 -4.57
C HIS A 95 -12.13 9.67 -5.27
N GLY A 96 -13.39 9.29 -5.46
CA GLY A 96 -13.78 8.08 -6.16
C GLY A 96 -13.78 6.81 -5.30
N THR A 97 -13.64 6.90 -3.97
CA THR A 97 -13.59 5.74 -3.07
C THR A 97 -14.90 5.62 -2.29
N ILE A 98 -15.46 4.41 -2.24
CA ILE A 98 -16.64 4.02 -1.48
C ILE A 98 -16.26 2.84 -0.61
N THR A 99 -16.58 2.91 0.68
CA THR A 99 -16.36 1.78 1.59
C THR A 99 -17.64 0.95 1.69
N ALA A 100 -17.64 -0.22 1.10
CA ALA A 100 -18.72 -1.21 1.27
C ALA A 100 -18.51 -2.02 2.54
N ARG A 101 -19.60 -2.45 3.21
CA ARG A 101 -19.57 -3.25 4.42
C ARG A 101 -20.52 -4.43 4.30
N ILE A 102 -19.99 -5.63 4.51
CA ILE A 102 -20.72 -6.89 4.52
C ILE A 102 -20.27 -7.71 5.72
N ASN A 103 -21.20 -8.11 6.60
CA ASN A 103 -20.90 -8.98 7.75
C ASN A 103 -19.68 -8.55 8.59
N ARG A 104 -19.55 -7.26 8.95
CA ARG A 104 -18.39 -6.66 9.66
C ARG A 104 -17.11 -6.53 8.85
N GLN A 105 -17.04 -7.04 7.63
CA GLN A 105 -15.90 -6.84 6.72
C GLN A 105 -16.07 -5.55 5.95
N LYS A 106 -14.95 -4.86 5.72
CA LYS A 106 -14.90 -3.60 4.96
C LYS A 106 -14.13 -3.84 3.66
N PHE A 107 -14.62 -3.22 2.59
CA PHE A 107 -14.01 -3.28 1.26
C PHE A 107 -13.96 -1.87 0.70
N GLU A 108 -12.77 -1.39 0.37
CA GLU A 108 -12.63 -0.11 -0.30
C GLU A 108 -12.73 -0.29 -1.81
N ILE A 109 -13.75 0.33 -2.41
CA ILE A 109 -14.02 0.27 -3.85
C ILE A 109 -13.66 1.63 -4.43
N THR A 110 -12.60 1.69 -5.23
CA THR A 110 -12.14 2.93 -5.87
C THR A 110 -12.41 2.88 -7.37
N SER A 111 -13.14 3.87 -7.88
CA SER A 111 -13.33 4.07 -9.32
C SER A 111 -12.03 4.46 -9.99
N LEU A 112 -11.75 3.87 -11.15
CA LEU A 112 -10.58 4.24 -11.95
C LEU A 112 -10.60 5.74 -12.26
N ARG A 113 -9.44 6.38 -12.17
CA ARG A 113 -9.34 7.82 -12.34
C ARG A 113 -7.98 8.26 -12.88
N GLU A 114 -7.99 9.44 -13.44
CA GLU A 114 -6.81 10.22 -13.78
C GLU A 114 -6.74 11.43 -12.85
N ASP A 115 -5.56 11.74 -12.34
CA ASP A 115 -5.34 12.94 -11.53
C ASP A 115 -5.03 14.11 -12.48
N ILE A 116 -5.95 15.10 -12.60
CA ILE A 116 -5.80 16.27 -13.51
C ILE A 116 -4.81 17.27 -12.91
N SER A 117 -4.90 17.50 -11.60
CA SER A 117 -3.99 18.36 -10.85
C SER A 117 -3.91 17.89 -9.41
N THR A 118 -2.73 17.90 -8.82
CA THR A 118 -2.50 17.50 -7.44
C THR A 118 -1.83 18.64 -6.68
N ASP A 119 -2.32 18.93 -5.48
CA ASP A 119 -1.66 19.81 -4.50
C ASP A 119 -1.11 19.03 -3.29
N GLY A 120 -0.93 17.74 -3.47
CA GLY A 120 -0.49 16.79 -2.45
C GLY A 120 -1.61 16.23 -1.57
N ARG A 121 -2.70 16.94 -1.34
CA ARG A 121 -3.84 16.48 -0.53
C ARG A 121 -5.11 16.31 -1.35
N HIS A 122 -5.39 17.23 -2.26
CA HIS A 122 -6.58 17.23 -3.09
C HIS A 122 -6.18 17.11 -4.56
N ALA A 123 -6.55 16.01 -5.16
CA ALA A 123 -6.45 15.85 -6.60
C ALA A 123 -7.81 16.17 -7.21
N LYS A 124 -7.84 17.08 -8.20
CA LYS A 124 -8.99 17.11 -9.11
C LYS A 124 -8.88 15.85 -9.96
N VAL A 125 -9.84 14.97 -9.78
CA VAL A 125 -9.87 13.68 -10.46
C VAL A 125 -10.87 13.70 -11.61
N LYS A 126 -10.55 12.96 -12.66
CA LYS A 126 -11.47 12.61 -13.74
C LYS A 126 -11.61 11.10 -13.74
N PHE A 127 -12.82 10.60 -13.63
CA PHE A 127 -13.06 9.17 -13.69
C PHE A 127 -12.78 8.65 -15.10
N SER A 128 -12.23 7.45 -15.18
CA SER A 128 -11.77 6.80 -16.41
C SER A 128 -12.21 5.33 -16.39
N ASP A 129 -12.28 4.71 -17.55
CA ASP A 129 -12.42 3.27 -17.72
C ASP A 129 -11.10 2.58 -18.07
N ASN A 130 -10.01 3.35 -18.14
CA ASN A 130 -8.70 2.86 -18.57
C ASN A 130 -7.83 2.41 -17.38
N TRP A 131 -7.64 1.11 -17.28
CA TRP A 131 -6.82 0.47 -16.24
C TRP A 131 -5.35 0.90 -16.25
N HIS A 132 -4.76 1.11 -17.44
CA HIS A 132 -3.38 1.56 -17.55
C HIS A 132 -3.21 2.99 -17.04
N GLN A 133 -4.19 3.85 -17.31
CA GLN A 133 -4.19 5.23 -16.86
C GLN A 133 -4.28 5.33 -15.32
N ASP A 134 -5.19 4.56 -14.68
CA ASP A 134 -5.25 4.47 -13.21
C ASP A 134 -3.97 3.91 -12.62
N ALA A 135 -3.38 2.89 -13.25
CA ALA A 135 -2.11 2.34 -12.82
C ALA A 135 -0.98 3.37 -12.87
N SER A 136 -0.92 4.20 -13.89
CA SER A 136 0.16 5.19 -14.11
C SER A 136 0.19 6.31 -13.05
N ARG A 137 -0.93 6.64 -12.40
CA ARG A 137 -0.97 7.64 -11.33
C ARG A 137 -0.50 7.12 -9.98
N ARG A 138 -0.34 5.79 -9.79
CA ARG A 138 0.10 5.19 -8.53
C ARG A 138 1.57 5.48 -8.26
N ASP A 139 2.02 5.25 -7.04
CA ASP A 139 3.38 5.59 -6.60
C ASP A 139 4.45 4.62 -7.12
N PHE A 140 4.33 3.32 -6.80
CA PHE A 140 5.32 2.30 -7.09
C PHE A 140 4.74 1.21 -7.98
N THR A 141 5.58 0.60 -8.81
CA THR A 141 5.21 -0.43 -9.79
C THR A 141 4.44 -1.58 -9.14
N PHE A 142 4.88 -2.09 -7.99
CA PHE A 142 4.22 -3.17 -7.27
C PHE A 142 2.88 -2.77 -6.58
N ASN A 143 2.56 -1.48 -6.49
CA ASN A 143 1.27 -0.99 -6.01
C ASN A 143 0.27 -0.78 -7.14
N SER A 144 0.68 -0.96 -8.40
CA SER A 144 -0.15 -0.83 -9.58
C SER A 144 -0.51 -2.18 -10.23
N ILE A 145 -0.37 -3.26 -9.47
CA ILE A 145 -0.79 -4.59 -9.89
C ILE A 145 -2.25 -4.79 -9.52
N TYR A 146 -3.02 -5.29 -10.46
CA TYR A 146 -4.43 -5.65 -10.28
C TYR A 146 -4.59 -7.16 -10.46
N ALA A 147 -5.63 -7.72 -9.87
CA ALA A 147 -6.00 -9.11 -10.08
C ALA A 147 -7.51 -9.26 -10.22
N ASP A 148 -7.97 -10.12 -11.12
CA ASP A 148 -9.38 -10.51 -11.17
C ASP A 148 -9.73 -11.47 -10.00
N LEU A 149 -11.01 -11.88 -9.94
CA LEU A 149 -11.50 -12.78 -8.89
C LEU A 149 -10.76 -14.14 -8.86
N ASN A 150 -10.17 -14.55 -9.97
CA ASN A 150 -9.43 -15.80 -10.13
C ASN A 150 -7.91 -15.64 -9.95
N GLY A 151 -7.43 -14.42 -9.71
CA GLY A 151 -6.02 -14.13 -9.52
C GLY A 151 -5.23 -13.97 -10.81
N ASN A 152 -5.87 -13.77 -11.96
CA ASN A 152 -5.17 -13.37 -13.17
C ASN A 152 -4.70 -11.93 -13.01
N LEU A 153 -3.40 -11.70 -13.18
CA LEU A 153 -2.80 -10.40 -12.93
C LEU A 153 -2.87 -9.49 -14.18
N PHE A 154 -3.16 -8.22 -13.94
CA PHE A 154 -2.89 -7.13 -14.86
C PHE A 154 -1.80 -6.26 -14.24
N ASP A 155 -0.60 -6.33 -14.81
CA ASP A 155 0.63 -5.70 -14.29
C ASP A 155 1.31 -4.87 -15.39
N PRO A 156 0.82 -3.65 -15.67
CA PRO A 156 1.26 -2.85 -16.80
C PRO A 156 2.69 -2.31 -16.64
N PHE A 157 3.25 -2.30 -15.42
CA PHE A 157 4.56 -1.73 -15.12
C PHE A 157 5.59 -2.76 -14.61
N ASN A 158 5.30 -4.06 -14.75
CA ASN A 158 6.17 -5.15 -14.28
C ASN A 158 6.44 -5.12 -12.77
N GLY A 159 5.48 -4.65 -11.98
CA GLY A 159 5.60 -4.53 -10.53
C GLY A 159 5.81 -5.85 -9.81
N LYS A 160 5.28 -6.96 -10.35
CA LYS A 160 5.55 -8.31 -9.86
C LYS A 160 7.04 -8.64 -9.93
N LYS A 161 7.67 -8.38 -11.08
CA LYS A 161 9.11 -8.61 -11.26
C LYS A 161 9.93 -7.73 -10.32
N ASP A 162 9.59 -6.45 -10.19
CA ASP A 162 10.27 -5.53 -9.28
C ASP A 162 10.17 -6.00 -7.83
N LEU A 163 9.01 -6.51 -7.40
CA LEU A 163 8.81 -7.08 -6.07
C LEU A 163 9.64 -8.38 -5.87
N GLU A 164 9.71 -9.25 -6.85
CA GLU A 164 10.48 -10.50 -6.80
C GLU A 164 11.99 -10.24 -6.64
N ILE A 165 12.53 -9.27 -7.37
CA ILE A 165 13.96 -8.88 -7.25
C ILE A 165 14.21 -7.94 -6.06
N GLY A 166 13.15 -7.43 -5.44
CA GLY A 166 13.22 -6.51 -4.30
C GLY A 166 13.62 -5.09 -4.70
N GLU A 167 13.16 -4.60 -5.86
CA GLU A 167 13.35 -3.23 -6.29
C GLU A 167 12.15 -2.37 -5.93
N VAL A 168 12.38 -1.24 -5.24
CA VAL A 168 11.34 -0.23 -4.97
C VAL A 168 11.43 0.85 -6.04
N LYS A 169 10.59 0.73 -7.07
CA LYS A 169 10.65 1.55 -8.27
C LYS A 169 9.42 2.43 -8.41
N PHE A 170 9.64 3.73 -8.62
CA PHE A 170 8.57 4.66 -8.95
C PHE A 170 8.00 4.39 -10.36
N ILE A 171 6.71 4.63 -10.55
CA ILE A 171 6.10 4.64 -11.88
C ILE A 171 6.44 5.96 -12.54
N GLY A 172 7.23 5.92 -13.62
CA GLY A 172 7.75 7.13 -14.28
C GLY A 172 8.94 7.75 -13.56
N GLU A 173 9.12 9.07 -13.72
CA GLU A 173 10.25 9.80 -13.18
C GLU A 173 10.08 10.08 -11.68
N ALA A 174 11.00 9.62 -10.85
CA ALA A 174 10.93 9.75 -9.39
C ALA A 174 10.78 11.21 -8.93
N ASP A 175 11.48 12.16 -9.56
CA ASP A 175 11.41 13.57 -9.21
C ASP A 175 10.00 14.15 -9.41
N LYS A 176 9.38 13.88 -10.55
CA LYS A 176 7.99 14.27 -10.82
C LYS A 176 7.03 13.64 -9.82
N ARG A 177 7.18 12.35 -9.59
CA ARG A 177 6.30 11.60 -8.68
C ARG A 177 6.38 12.09 -7.24
N ILE A 178 7.57 12.44 -6.76
CA ILE A 178 7.77 13.01 -5.43
C ILE A 178 7.18 14.41 -5.34
N LYS A 179 7.33 15.23 -6.36
CA LYS A 179 6.77 16.61 -6.39
C LYS A 179 5.24 16.64 -6.43
N GLU A 180 4.58 15.63 -6.99
CA GLU A 180 3.13 15.49 -6.94
C GLU A 180 2.62 15.22 -5.52
N ASP A 181 3.35 14.43 -4.72
CA ASP A 181 3.04 14.14 -3.32
C ASP A 181 4.34 13.79 -2.57
N TYR A 182 4.83 14.73 -1.76
CA TYR A 182 6.08 14.55 -1.00
C TYR A 182 6.00 13.43 0.04
N LEU A 183 4.81 12.98 0.44
CA LEU A 183 4.66 11.81 1.32
C LEU A 183 5.26 10.55 0.69
N ARG A 184 5.40 10.49 -0.63
CA ARG A 184 6.05 9.37 -1.34
C ARG A 184 7.49 9.15 -0.92
N ILE A 185 8.16 10.15 -0.33
CA ILE A 185 9.50 10.00 0.28
C ILE A 185 9.43 9.04 1.47
N LEU A 186 8.51 9.25 2.42
CA LEU A 186 8.31 8.36 3.56
C LEU A 186 7.83 6.97 3.11
N ARG A 187 6.93 6.94 2.13
CA ARG A 187 6.45 5.69 1.54
C ARG A 187 7.59 4.89 0.90
N TYR A 188 8.53 5.56 0.21
CA TYR A 188 9.74 4.92 -0.31
C TYR A 188 10.56 4.29 0.82
N VAL A 189 10.84 5.02 1.89
CA VAL A 189 11.57 4.50 3.05
C VAL A 189 10.89 3.25 3.61
N ARG A 190 9.58 3.32 3.87
CA ARG A 190 8.81 2.19 4.40
C ARG A 190 8.85 0.99 3.46
N PHE A 191 8.59 1.17 2.18
CA PHE A 191 8.59 0.07 1.22
C PHE A 191 9.99 -0.49 0.99
N PHE A 192 11.02 0.36 0.99
CA PHE A 192 12.40 -0.09 0.89
C PHE A 192 12.78 -1.01 2.06
N LEU A 193 12.52 -0.59 3.27
CA LEU A 193 12.82 -1.40 4.46
C LEU A 193 12.03 -2.72 4.50
N ASN A 194 10.82 -2.75 3.95
CA ASN A 194 10.00 -3.96 3.94
C ASN A 194 10.38 -4.92 2.80
N TYR A 195 10.56 -4.41 1.59
CA TYR A 195 10.59 -5.25 0.38
C TYR A 195 11.93 -5.28 -0.34
N SER A 196 12.85 -4.31 -0.08
CA SER A 196 14.09 -4.29 -0.82
C SER A 196 15.03 -5.44 -0.47
N LYS A 197 15.59 -6.03 -1.52
CA LYS A 197 16.67 -7.05 -1.49
C LYS A 197 17.96 -6.52 -2.10
N ILE A 198 17.94 -5.29 -2.63
CA ILE A 198 19.06 -4.64 -3.32
C ILE A 198 19.42 -3.33 -2.63
N LYS A 199 20.58 -2.77 -2.98
CA LYS A 199 21.02 -1.48 -2.46
C LYS A 199 20.17 -0.34 -3.05
N HIS A 200 20.07 0.78 -2.32
CA HIS A 200 19.46 2.00 -2.84
C HIS A 200 20.09 2.45 -4.16
N ASN A 201 19.26 2.80 -5.12
CA ASN A 201 19.71 3.48 -6.33
C ASN A 201 20.23 4.88 -5.97
N SER A 202 21.41 5.24 -6.50
CA SER A 202 22.09 6.51 -6.19
C SER A 202 21.29 7.73 -6.67
N GLU A 203 20.60 7.62 -7.82
CA GLU A 203 19.76 8.70 -8.34
C GLU A 203 18.53 8.91 -7.49
N ILE A 204 17.87 7.83 -7.03
CA ILE A 204 16.73 7.92 -6.12
C ILE A 204 17.15 8.59 -4.81
N LYS A 205 18.29 8.23 -4.24
CA LYS A 205 18.82 8.89 -3.03
C LYS A 205 19.02 10.38 -3.24
N LYS A 206 19.63 10.77 -4.37
CA LYS A 206 19.85 12.17 -4.74
C LYS A 206 18.51 12.90 -4.87
N THR A 207 17.58 12.34 -5.61
CA THR A 207 16.25 12.92 -5.84
C THR A 207 15.48 13.12 -4.54
N ILE A 208 15.50 12.13 -3.64
CA ILE A 208 14.85 12.25 -2.32
C ILE A 208 15.46 13.38 -1.51
N ARG A 209 16.80 13.48 -1.42
CA ARG A 209 17.46 14.57 -0.68
C ARG A 209 17.15 15.94 -1.25
N GLN A 210 17.06 16.08 -2.57
CA GLN A 210 16.71 17.35 -3.23
C GLN A 210 15.28 17.80 -2.93
N ASN A 211 14.38 16.86 -2.66
CA ASN A 211 12.95 17.12 -2.45
C ASN A 211 12.51 17.05 -0.98
N ILE A 212 13.43 16.76 -0.04
CA ILE A 212 13.09 16.52 1.38
C ILE A 212 12.32 17.69 2.01
N ASN A 213 12.68 18.94 1.67
CA ASN A 213 12.03 20.14 2.19
C ASN A 213 10.55 20.24 1.79
N GLY A 214 10.13 19.54 0.74
CA GLY A 214 8.73 19.48 0.32
C GLY A 214 7.81 18.79 1.34
N LEU A 215 8.35 17.98 2.25
CA LEU A 215 7.59 17.35 3.32
C LEU A 215 6.95 18.36 4.28
N SER A 216 7.48 19.57 4.40
CA SER A 216 6.85 20.66 5.17
C SER A 216 5.45 21.04 4.66
N LYS A 217 5.09 20.66 3.44
CA LYS A 217 3.77 20.88 2.85
C LYS A 217 2.76 19.78 3.21
N ILE A 218 3.22 18.68 3.82
CA ILE A 218 2.38 17.54 4.18
C ILE A 218 1.85 17.75 5.60
N SER A 219 0.56 17.45 5.81
CA SER A 219 -0.05 17.57 7.14
C SER A 219 0.58 16.58 8.14
N SER A 220 0.65 16.98 9.40
CA SER A 220 1.19 16.17 10.50
C SER A 220 0.50 14.80 10.59
N ASP A 221 -0.83 14.76 10.40
CA ASP A 221 -1.61 13.51 10.45
C ASP A 221 -1.13 12.50 9.39
N ARG A 222 -0.87 12.96 8.15
CA ARG A 222 -0.37 12.10 7.07
C ARG A 222 1.05 11.61 7.35
N LEU A 223 1.91 12.48 7.88
CA LEU A 223 3.27 12.11 8.27
C LEU A 223 3.25 11.06 9.39
N LEU A 224 2.43 11.29 10.42
CA LEU A 224 2.28 10.40 11.56
C LEU A 224 1.67 9.04 11.17
N ASP A 225 0.67 9.02 10.29
CA ASP A 225 0.07 7.80 9.78
C ASP A 225 1.11 6.95 9.01
N GLU A 226 1.93 7.58 8.16
CA GLU A 226 2.97 6.86 7.43
C GLU A 226 4.12 6.40 8.35
N LEU A 227 4.48 7.19 9.37
CA LEU A 227 5.41 6.77 10.42
C LEU A 227 4.86 5.57 11.21
N ARG A 228 3.57 5.59 11.57
CA ARG A 228 2.92 4.48 12.25
C ARG A 228 2.99 3.20 11.42
N LYS A 229 2.68 3.28 10.13
CA LYS A 229 2.78 2.15 9.20
C LYS A 229 4.22 1.62 9.08
N LEU A 230 5.23 2.49 9.16
CA LEU A 230 6.63 2.08 9.18
C LEU A 230 6.99 1.35 10.47
N VAL A 231 6.70 1.97 11.61
CA VAL A 231 7.07 1.45 12.95
C VAL A 231 6.42 0.11 13.23
N LEU A 232 5.16 -0.09 12.81
CA LEU A 232 4.43 -1.35 12.97
C LEU A 232 4.74 -2.39 11.87
N SER A 233 5.63 -2.09 10.92
CA SER A 233 5.98 -3.01 9.84
C SER A 233 7.18 -3.89 10.20
N ASN A 234 7.28 -5.05 9.54
CA ASN A 234 8.44 -5.95 9.66
C ASN A 234 9.77 -5.29 9.26
N GLY A 235 9.71 -4.23 8.44
CA GLY A 235 10.88 -3.46 8.00
C GLY A 235 11.46 -2.55 9.08
N PHE A 236 10.72 -2.23 10.14
CA PHE A 236 11.15 -1.29 11.16
C PHE A 236 12.51 -1.64 11.77
N LEU A 237 12.73 -2.91 12.11
CA LEU A 237 14.01 -3.36 12.72
C LEU A 237 15.21 -3.27 11.76
N LYS A 238 15.00 -2.98 10.49
CA LYS A 238 16.09 -2.68 9.54
C LYS A 238 16.47 -1.19 9.54
N LEU A 239 15.56 -0.30 9.99
CA LEU A 239 15.76 1.15 9.97
C LEU A 239 17.09 1.59 10.63
N PRO A 240 17.46 1.17 11.85
CA PRO A 240 18.71 1.60 12.47
C PRO A 240 19.97 1.03 11.81
N LYS A 241 19.82 0.12 10.85
CA LYS A 241 20.92 -0.51 10.08
C LYS A 241 21.10 0.08 8.69
N ASP A 242 20.08 0.76 8.18
CA ASP A 242 20.10 1.43 6.88
C ASP A 242 20.39 2.92 7.06
N SER A 243 21.59 3.33 6.72
CA SER A 243 22.06 4.70 6.96
C SER A 243 21.26 5.77 6.20
N PHE A 244 20.78 5.44 4.98
CA PHE A 244 20.00 6.39 4.19
C PHE A 244 18.57 6.52 4.75
N CYS A 245 17.91 5.42 5.04
CA CYS A 245 16.57 5.45 5.62
C CYS A 245 16.58 6.15 7.00
N LEU A 246 17.61 5.87 7.81
CA LEU A 246 17.79 6.51 9.11
C LEU A 246 17.99 8.03 8.97
N GLU A 247 18.86 8.47 8.03
CA GLU A 247 19.06 9.88 7.70
C GLU A 247 17.72 10.57 7.39
N ILE A 248 16.93 9.99 6.48
CA ILE A 248 15.64 10.58 6.08
C ILE A 248 14.66 10.65 7.25
N ILE A 249 14.51 9.57 8.01
CA ILE A 249 13.59 9.55 9.17
C ILE A 249 14.01 10.57 10.22
N THR A 250 15.29 10.68 10.53
CA THR A 250 15.82 11.64 11.54
C THR A 250 15.65 13.10 11.09
N LEU A 251 15.75 13.37 9.77
CA LEU A 251 15.48 14.71 9.24
C LEU A 251 14.00 15.09 9.34
N ILE A 252 13.09 14.15 9.17
CA ILE A 252 11.64 14.39 9.22
C ILE A 252 11.12 14.43 10.66
N PHE A 253 11.64 13.56 11.50
CA PHE A 253 11.24 13.39 12.91
C PHE A 253 12.46 13.51 13.83
N PRO A 254 13.00 14.73 14.01
CA PRO A 254 14.23 14.95 14.80
C PRO A 254 14.06 14.59 16.29
N GLN A 255 12.82 14.42 16.76
CA GLN A 255 12.51 13.99 18.12
C GLN A 255 12.80 12.51 18.37
N LEU A 256 12.89 11.68 17.31
CA LEU A 256 13.17 10.25 17.45
C LEU A 256 14.66 10.00 17.70
N LYS A 257 15.16 10.37 18.90
CA LYS A 257 16.59 10.34 19.25
C LYS A 257 17.13 8.91 19.42
N ASN A 258 16.30 7.97 19.87
CA ASN A 258 16.72 6.66 20.35
C ASN A 258 16.49 5.52 19.33
N ILE A 259 16.32 5.81 18.04
CA ILE A 259 16.17 4.77 17.01
C ILE A 259 17.33 3.77 17.04
N SER A 260 18.54 4.21 17.40
CA SER A 260 19.74 3.37 17.51
C SER A 260 19.61 2.23 18.53
N LEU A 261 18.75 2.35 19.54
CA LEU A 261 18.48 1.29 20.52
C LEU A 261 17.99 -0.02 19.84
N PHE A 262 17.30 0.09 18.72
CA PHE A 262 16.78 -1.06 17.99
C PHE A 262 17.83 -1.75 17.09
N LYS A 263 19.09 -1.28 17.07
CA LYS A 263 20.13 -1.80 16.17
C LYS A 263 20.58 -3.22 16.50
N ASN A 264 20.80 -3.49 17.80
CA ASN A 264 21.47 -4.69 18.30
C ASN A 264 20.59 -5.49 19.26
N LEU A 265 19.32 -5.66 18.93
CA LEU A 265 18.40 -6.45 19.74
C LEU A 265 18.69 -7.94 19.58
N ASN A 266 18.61 -8.69 20.69
CA ASN A 266 18.62 -10.15 20.65
C ASN A 266 17.28 -10.68 20.10
N GLU A 267 17.20 -11.96 19.74
CA GLU A 267 16.00 -12.55 19.12
C GLU A 267 14.77 -12.50 20.02
N TYR A 268 14.94 -12.70 21.33
CA TYR A 268 13.84 -12.59 22.29
C TYR A 268 13.24 -11.18 22.30
N THR A 269 14.08 -10.15 22.37
CA THR A 269 13.62 -8.75 22.36
C THR A 269 12.98 -8.38 21.01
N LYS A 270 13.55 -8.83 19.89
CA LYS A 270 12.93 -8.59 18.55
C LYS A 270 11.52 -9.14 18.49
N ASN A 271 11.30 -10.39 18.91
CA ASN A 271 9.99 -11.03 18.87
C ASN A 271 8.97 -10.31 19.76
N ASN A 272 9.39 -9.82 20.92
CA ASN A 272 8.52 -9.06 21.81
C ASN A 272 8.22 -7.65 21.30
N ILE A 273 9.19 -6.96 20.68
CA ILE A 273 9.01 -5.61 20.14
C ILE A 273 8.04 -5.60 18.96
N THR A 274 8.08 -6.60 18.09
CA THR A 274 7.17 -6.67 16.92
C THR A 274 5.70 -6.86 17.31
N SER A 275 5.41 -7.24 18.55
CA SER A 275 4.05 -7.36 19.08
C SER A 275 3.57 -6.13 19.86
N GLN A 276 4.43 -5.12 20.03
CA GLN A 276 4.07 -3.91 20.78
C GLN A 276 3.26 -2.92 19.92
N ASP A 277 2.49 -2.09 20.62
CA ASP A 277 1.74 -1.04 19.96
C ASP A 277 2.63 0.15 19.54
N PHE A 278 2.07 1.01 18.71
CA PHE A 278 2.76 2.18 18.20
C PHE A 278 3.20 3.16 19.30
N ILE A 279 2.34 3.41 20.29
CA ILE A 279 2.61 4.38 21.37
C ILE A 279 3.81 3.92 22.18
N PHE A 280 3.86 2.64 22.56
CA PHE A 280 4.99 2.08 23.27
C PHE A 280 6.31 2.23 22.48
N LEU A 281 6.31 1.89 21.20
CA LEU A 281 7.50 1.96 20.35
C LEU A 281 7.98 3.41 20.15
N ILE A 282 7.07 4.35 19.95
CA ILE A 282 7.40 5.77 19.85
C ILE A 282 7.95 6.30 21.16
N SER A 283 7.36 5.95 22.30
CA SER A 283 7.86 6.38 23.62
C SER A 283 9.32 6.00 23.81
N LEU A 284 9.71 4.77 23.45
CA LEU A 284 11.11 4.34 23.54
C LEU A 284 12.05 5.17 22.66
N MET A 285 11.57 5.67 21.52
CA MET A 285 12.38 6.47 20.59
C MET A 285 12.49 7.94 20.99
N ILE A 286 11.54 8.46 21.77
CA ILE A 286 11.47 9.88 22.16
C ILE A 286 12.13 10.13 23.50
N ILE A 287 12.05 9.20 24.46
CA ILE A 287 12.54 9.37 25.82
C ILE A 287 14.06 9.60 25.78
N ASP A 288 14.47 10.82 26.09
CA ASP A 288 15.87 11.27 26.11
C ASP A 288 16.18 12.16 27.33
N GLU A 289 15.44 12.00 28.43
CA GLU A 289 15.52 12.82 29.65
C GLU A 289 15.16 14.30 29.44
N THR A 290 14.50 14.63 28.34
CA THR A 290 13.94 15.95 28.04
C THR A 290 12.42 15.90 27.95
N ASP A 291 11.76 17.10 27.91
CA ASP A 291 10.29 17.21 27.84
C ASP A 291 9.72 16.90 26.44
N ASN A 292 10.54 16.35 25.54
CA ASN A 292 10.12 16.04 24.16
C ASN A 292 8.95 15.03 24.07
N SER A 293 8.71 14.23 25.12
CA SER A 293 7.59 13.30 25.20
C SER A 293 6.23 14.02 25.16
N GLU A 294 6.12 15.26 25.64
CA GLU A 294 4.87 16.03 25.65
C GLU A 294 4.35 16.37 24.24
N TYR A 295 5.19 16.34 23.21
CA TYR A 295 4.78 16.60 21.81
C TYR A 295 4.06 15.44 21.13
N PHE A 296 4.09 14.23 21.71
CA PHE A 296 3.57 13.01 21.07
C PHE A 296 2.50 12.29 21.92
N LEU A 297 2.29 12.71 23.14
CA LEU A 297 1.27 12.19 24.05
C LEU A 297 0.09 13.14 24.18
#